data_c3db3a39fa7dd70e49758c4bc2513969
#
_entry.id   c3db3a39fa7dd70e49758c4bc2513969
#
_cell.length_a   1.000
_cell.length_b   1.000
_cell.length_c   1.000
_cell.angle_alpha   90.00
_cell.angle_beta   90.00
_cell.angle_gamma   90.00
#
_symmetry.space_group_name_H-M   'P 1'
#
loop_
_entity.id
_entity.type
_entity.pdbx_description
1 polymer ?
#
loop_
_entity_poly.entity_id
_entity_poly.type
_entity_poly.pdbx_seq_one_letter_code
_entity_poly.pdbx_strand_id
1 'polypeptide(L)'
;MTWFDLSVPLRTGMPVYPGDPEVRIASALTVEADGANVLSLGLGSHSGTHADAPLHVGDGWAALDELPLSLFGGVAEIVDVRDVARGGAITAAHLAGIAPAGSAGNPGEPGNPGSPEKILLLHTGCAAAWGMEEYFKHPWLEAAAAQLIVDRGYRAVGLDALSVDPSYPGAPDGNQHGDPAGGGFPAHAILAGNGCIIVENLTGLEQVQRATDAGSDVELFLFPLNIPGADGAPIRAVARPLPAAALEPAAARALSREEVQEAADRLVAAFAATDTEAYFAAFSPEATFIFHPEAQRLGSRSAYRTLWDSWLAGGWRVLECRSSEQDIQLLGATAVFSHRVATTVQVDGGGARDTSDERETIIFSRTPDGGIACVHEHLSACPQ
;
A
#
# COMPACT_ATOMS: atom_id res chain seq x y z
N MET A 1 2.18 -1.26 20.01
CA MET A 1 1.30 -1.46 18.82
C MET A 1 0.33 -2.57 19.14
N THR A 2 -0.97 -2.38 18.94
CA THR A 2 -2.00 -3.40 19.16
C THR A 2 -2.27 -4.11 17.86
N TRP A 3 -2.25 -5.45 17.86
CA TRP A 3 -2.63 -6.28 16.74
C TRP A 3 -4.01 -6.89 16.98
N PHE A 4 -4.82 -6.96 15.94
CA PHE A 4 -6.09 -7.66 15.91
C PHE A 4 -5.90 -8.96 15.16
N ASP A 5 -6.26 -10.09 15.75
CA ASP A 5 -6.31 -11.40 15.08
C ASP A 5 -7.68 -11.56 14.42
N LEU A 6 -7.65 -11.71 13.11
CA LEU A 6 -8.87 -11.82 12.30
C LEU A 6 -9.08 -13.25 11.77
N SER A 7 -8.34 -14.25 12.29
CA SER A 7 -8.41 -15.63 11.81
C SER A 7 -9.11 -16.55 12.80
N VAL A 8 -9.97 -17.40 12.28
CA VAL A 8 -10.51 -18.53 13.04
C VAL A 8 -9.43 -19.60 13.26
N PRO A 9 -9.37 -20.26 14.43
CA PRO A 9 -8.39 -21.30 14.67
C PRO A 9 -8.68 -22.56 13.88
N LEU A 10 -7.69 -23.10 13.18
CA LEU A 10 -7.77 -24.38 12.50
C LEU A 10 -7.82 -25.51 13.53
N ARG A 11 -8.80 -26.41 13.41
CA ARG A 11 -9.01 -27.57 14.31
C ARG A 11 -9.57 -28.74 13.54
N THR A 12 -9.20 -29.96 13.93
CA THR A 12 -9.86 -31.18 13.43
C THR A 12 -11.37 -31.11 13.69
N GLY A 13 -12.18 -31.34 12.66
CA GLY A 13 -13.63 -31.29 12.73
C GLY A 13 -14.25 -29.90 12.79
N MET A 14 -13.50 -28.85 12.50
CA MET A 14 -14.05 -27.49 12.33
C MET A 14 -15.04 -27.42 11.15
N PRO A 15 -15.92 -26.41 11.11
CA PRO A 15 -16.77 -26.19 9.94
C PRO A 15 -15.94 -26.01 8.67
N VAL A 16 -16.38 -26.64 7.60
CA VAL A 16 -15.90 -26.41 6.23
C VAL A 16 -17.12 -26.19 5.34
N TYR A 17 -16.91 -25.64 4.16
CA TYR A 17 -18.00 -25.53 3.18
C TYR A 17 -18.53 -26.92 2.87
N PRO A 18 -19.86 -27.14 2.72
CA PRO A 18 -20.44 -28.47 2.43
C PRO A 18 -19.85 -29.07 1.17
N GLY A 19 -19.16 -30.21 1.31
CA GLY A 19 -18.48 -30.92 0.22
C GLY A 19 -16.98 -30.76 0.20
N ASP A 20 -16.42 -29.77 0.92
CA ASP A 20 -14.99 -29.59 1.00
C ASP A 20 -14.28 -30.62 1.88
N PRO A 21 -12.95 -30.80 1.68
CA PRO A 21 -12.16 -31.71 2.50
C PRO A 21 -12.19 -31.31 3.99
N GLU A 22 -12.43 -32.28 4.86
CA GLU A 22 -12.36 -32.07 6.30
C GLU A 22 -10.96 -31.71 6.78
N VAL A 23 -10.88 -30.78 7.75
CA VAL A 23 -9.60 -30.47 8.40
C VAL A 23 -9.22 -31.60 9.36
N ARG A 24 -8.00 -32.12 9.22
CA ARG A 24 -7.41 -33.15 10.08
C ARG A 24 -6.03 -32.69 10.55
N ILE A 25 -5.87 -32.59 11.84
CA ILE A 25 -4.61 -32.22 12.50
C ILE A 25 -4.26 -33.34 13.48
N ALA A 26 -3.09 -33.94 13.32
CA ALA A 26 -2.60 -35.02 14.16
C ALA A 26 -1.12 -34.83 14.50
N SER A 27 -0.67 -35.39 15.62
CA SER A 27 0.75 -35.48 15.92
C SER A 27 1.42 -36.45 14.93
N ALA A 28 2.46 -35.99 14.25
CA ALA A 28 3.29 -36.82 13.39
C ALA A 28 4.57 -37.25 14.12
N LEU A 29 5.20 -36.36 14.90
CA LEU A 29 6.36 -36.61 15.72
C LEU A 29 6.15 -36.02 17.12
N THR A 30 6.83 -36.59 18.12
CA THR A 30 6.80 -36.11 19.51
C THR A 30 8.22 -35.94 20.08
N VAL A 31 8.41 -35.03 21.03
CA VAL A 31 9.71 -34.84 21.69
C VAL A 31 10.16 -36.14 22.37
N GLU A 32 9.25 -36.91 22.96
CA GLU A 32 9.55 -38.12 23.69
C GLU A 32 10.12 -39.23 22.78
N ALA A 33 9.54 -39.43 21.60
CA ALA A 33 9.94 -40.48 20.67
C ALA A 33 11.00 -40.04 19.65
N ASP A 34 10.91 -38.78 19.21
CA ASP A 34 11.60 -38.31 18.00
C ASP A 34 12.52 -37.10 18.25
N GLY A 35 12.48 -36.54 19.46
CA GLY A 35 13.27 -35.36 19.84
C GLY A 35 12.69 -34.02 19.39
N ALA A 36 11.56 -34.01 18.64
CA ALA A 36 10.85 -32.82 18.21
C ALA A 36 9.36 -33.08 18.06
N ASN A 37 8.53 -32.03 18.24
CA ASN A 37 7.10 -32.11 17.96
C ASN A 37 6.84 -31.63 16.53
N VAL A 38 6.11 -32.44 15.74
CA VAL A 38 5.66 -32.10 14.38
C VAL A 38 4.18 -32.50 14.25
N LEU A 39 3.37 -31.60 13.69
CA LEU A 39 1.99 -31.89 13.32
C LEU A 39 1.90 -32.24 11.84
N SER A 40 1.07 -33.22 11.52
CA SER A 40 0.57 -33.50 10.18
C SER A 40 -0.71 -32.71 9.97
N LEU A 41 -0.80 -31.94 8.87
CA LEU A 41 -1.95 -31.14 8.50
C LEU A 41 -2.56 -31.69 7.21
N GLY A 42 -3.84 -32.05 7.23
CA GLY A 42 -4.65 -32.33 6.06
C GLY A 42 -5.82 -31.34 6.04
N LEU A 43 -5.89 -30.49 5.00
CA LEU A 43 -6.89 -29.44 4.88
C LEU A 43 -7.12 -29.08 3.39
N GLY A 44 -8.30 -28.56 3.07
CA GLY A 44 -8.57 -27.96 1.77
C GLY A 44 -8.00 -26.54 1.66
N SER A 45 -7.87 -26.03 0.44
CA SER A 45 -7.45 -24.65 0.15
C SER A 45 -8.38 -23.60 0.80
N HIS A 46 -9.66 -23.92 0.97
CA HIS A 46 -10.68 -23.04 1.57
C HIS A 46 -10.99 -23.38 3.03
N SER A 47 -9.98 -23.84 3.78
CA SER A 47 -10.16 -24.22 5.20
C SER A 47 -9.93 -23.04 6.14
N GLY A 48 -10.91 -22.75 7.01
CA GLY A 48 -10.86 -21.66 7.98
C GLY A 48 -10.85 -20.28 7.35
N THR A 49 -10.12 -19.34 7.93
CA THR A 49 -9.92 -18.03 7.28
C THR A 49 -8.96 -18.21 6.12
N HIS A 50 -9.40 -17.90 4.92
CA HIS A 50 -8.68 -18.15 3.67
C HIS A 50 -8.88 -17.02 2.67
N ALA A 51 -8.08 -17.02 1.62
CA ALA A 51 -8.23 -16.14 0.46
C ALA A 51 -8.44 -16.99 -0.78
N ASP A 52 -9.42 -16.59 -1.62
CA ASP A 52 -9.70 -17.18 -2.91
C ASP A 52 -9.01 -16.40 -4.00
N ALA A 53 -8.40 -17.12 -4.93
CA ALA A 53 -7.96 -16.59 -6.20
C ALA A 53 -9.09 -16.62 -7.26
N PRO A 54 -8.98 -15.84 -8.34
CA PRO A 54 -9.90 -15.96 -9.47
C PRO A 54 -10.07 -17.38 -10.00
N LEU A 55 -9.01 -18.18 -9.98
CA LEU A 55 -9.02 -19.57 -10.41
C LEU A 55 -10.09 -20.45 -9.69
N HIS A 56 -10.49 -20.06 -8.47
CA HIS A 56 -11.47 -20.82 -7.67
C HIS A 56 -12.80 -21.08 -8.42
N VAL A 57 -13.25 -20.10 -9.20
CA VAL A 57 -14.56 -20.18 -9.91
C VAL A 57 -14.42 -20.01 -11.43
N GLY A 58 -13.21 -19.85 -11.94
CA GLY A 58 -12.97 -19.64 -13.36
C GLY A 58 -11.78 -20.41 -13.91
N ASP A 59 -12.03 -21.45 -14.72
CA ASP A 59 -10.98 -22.20 -15.39
C ASP A 59 -10.08 -21.28 -16.22
N GLY A 60 -8.77 -21.35 -15.97
CA GLY A 60 -7.77 -20.53 -16.66
C GLY A 60 -7.67 -19.08 -16.20
N TRP A 61 -8.36 -18.70 -15.13
CA TRP A 61 -8.14 -17.43 -14.45
C TRP A 61 -6.89 -17.51 -13.56
N ALA A 62 -6.46 -16.35 -13.03
CA ALA A 62 -5.22 -16.27 -12.25
C ALA A 62 -5.27 -17.14 -10.99
N ALA A 63 -4.23 -17.93 -10.80
CA ALA A 63 -3.97 -18.65 -9.56
C ALA A 63 -3.41 -17.71 -8.48
N LEU A 64 -3.40 -18.17 -7.23
CA LEU A 64 -3.04 -17.36 -6.07
C LEU A 64 -1.59 -16.85 -6.13
N ASP A 65 -0.66 -17.66 -6.62
CA ASP A 65 0.77 -17.34 -6.77
C ASP A 65 1.08 -16.43 -7.97
N GLU A 66 0.11 -16.23 -8.87
CA GLU A 66 0.20 -15.30 -10.00
C GLU A 66 -0.27 -13.88 -9.64
N LEU A 67 -0.91 -13.70 -8.47
CA LEU A 67 -1.46 -12.42 -8.04
C LEU A 67 -0.38 -11.53 -7.39
N PRO A 68 -0.43 -10.21 -7.61
CA PRO A 68 0.51 -9.30 -6.97
C PRO A 68 0.29 -9.25 -5.45
N LEU A 69 1.36 -9.25 -4.66
CA LEU A 69 1.31 -9.23 -3.21
C LEU A 69 0.58 -8.00 -2.64
N SER A 70 0.50 -6.90 -3.39
CA SER A 70 -0.23 -5.69 -3.00
C SER A 70 -1.72 -5.92 -2.78
N LEU A 71 -2.33 -6.97 -3.35
CA LEU A 71 -3.73 -7.32 -3.11
C LEU A 71 -4.00 -7.86 -1.70
N PHE A 72 -2.95 -8.39 -1.05
CA PHE A 72 -3.06 -9.05 0.27
C PHE A 72 -2.69 -8.13 1.44
N GLY A 73 -2.44 -6.87 1.18
CA GLY A 73 -2.16 -5.88 2.22
C GLY A 73 -2.69 -4.51 1.83
N GLY A 74 -3.35 -3.83 2.78
CA GLY A 74 -3.95 -2.52 2.46
C GLY A 74 -4.68 -1.92 3.65
N VAL A 75 -5.41 -0.83 3.40
CA VAL A 75 -6.21 -0.14 4.41
C VAL A 75 -7.65 -0.63 4.36
N ALA A 76 -8.19 -0.98 5.53
CA ALA A 76 -9.58 -1.42 5.65
C ALA A 76 -10.56 -0.27 5.36
N GLU A 77 -11.54 -0.55 4.50
CA GLU A 77 -12.82 0.16 4.49
C GLU A 77 -13.88 -0.84 4.97
N ILE A 78 -14.47 -0.61 6.13
CA ILE A 78 -15.40 -1.55 6.75
C ILE A 78 -16.83 -1.03 6.67
N VAL A 79 -17.75 -1.90 6.23
CA VAL A 79 -19.19 -1.64 6.19
C VAL A 79 -19.89 -2.54 7.18
N ASP A 80 -20.64 -1.92 8.10
CA ASP A 80 -21.48 -2.65 9.04
C ASP A 80 -22.79 -3.07 8.36
N VAL A 81 -22.93 -4.37 8.13
CA VAL A 81 -24.11 -4.98 7.53
C VAL A 81 -24.79 -5.99 8.49
N ARG A 82 -24.60 -5.81 9.79
CA ARG A 82 -25.18 -6.69 10.83
C ARG A 82 -26.70 -6.59 10.95
N ASP A 83 -27.30 -5.56 10.35
CA ASP A 83 -28.75 -5.39 10.24
C ASP A 83 -29.36 -6.27 9.16
N VAL A 84 -28.55 -6.85 8.26
CA VAL A 84 -29.02 -7.83 7.28
C VAL A 84 -29.36 -9.14 8.00
N ALA A 85 -30.57 -9.60 7.81
CA ALA A 85 -31.04 -10.85 8.43
C ALA A 85 -30.17 -12.06 7.99
N ARG A 86 -30.05 -13.05 8.85
CA ARG A 86 -29.40 -14.32 8.48
C ARG A 86 -30.07 -14.93 7.25
N GLY A 87 -29.26 -15.37 6.26
CA GLY A 87 -29.73 -15.84 4.96
C GLY A 87 -30.29 -14.74 4.05
N GLY A 88 -30.19 -13.48 4.46
CA GLY A 88 -30.61 -12.32 3.67
C GLY A 88 -29.54 -11.83 2.70
N ALA A 89 -29.96 -11.06 1.69
CA ALA A 89 -29.07 -10.48 0.71
C ALA A 89 -28.48 -9.15 1.18
N ILE A 90 -27.16 -9.00 1.08
CA ILE A 90 -26.47 -7.72 1.13
C ILE A 90 -26.63 -7.08 -0.25
N THR A 91 -27.46 -6.02 -0.31
CA THR A 91 -27.80 -5.35 -1.56
C THR A 91 -26.89 -4.16 -1.84
N ALA A 92 -26.92 -3.64 -3.07
CA ALA A 92 -26.19 -2.42 -3.43
C ALA A 92 -26.58 -1.20 -2.53
N ALA A 93 -27.78 -1.19 -1.97
CA ALA A 93 -28.22 -0.12 -1.05
C ALA A 93 -27.45 -0.14 0.27
N HIS A 94 -27.11 -1.32 0.81
CA HIS A 94 -26.28 -1.44 2.02
C HIS A 94 -24.85 -0.92 1.77
N LEU A 95 -24.37 -0.95 0.53
CA LEU A 95 -23.03 -0.53 0.13
C LEU A 95 -22.99 0.87 -0.52
N ALA A 96 -24.10 1.60 -0.54
CA ALA A 96 -24.19 2.89 -1.25
C ALA A 96 -23.18 3.93 -0.73
N GLY A 97 -22.76 3.81 0.53
CA GLY A 97 -21.82 4.72 1.18
C GLY A 97 -20.33 4.42 0.96
N ILE A 98 -19.97 3.30 0.32
CA ILE A 98 -18.56 2.98 0.10
C ILE A 98 -17.90 4.02 -0.81
N ALA A 99 -16.73 4.50 -0.39
CA ALA A 99 -15.95 5.42 -1.20
C ALA A 99 -15.29 4.67 -2.39
N PRO A 100 -14.89 5.36 -3.47
CA PRO A 100 -14.00 4.73 -4.45
C PRO A 100 -12.73 4.21 -3.79
N ALA A 101 -12.26 3.04 -4.19
CA ALA A 101 -11.07 2.40 -3.61
C ALA A 101 -9.76 3.21 -3.81
N GLY A 102 -9.84 4.34 -4.52
CA GLY A 102 -8.68 5.09 -5.00
C GLY A 102 -8.30 4.60 -6.40
N SER A 103 -7.54 5.38 -7.14
CA SER A 103 -7.10 5.00 -8.48
C SER A 103 -6.05 3.89 -8.43
N ALA A 104 -6.48 2.65 -8.18
CA ALA A 104 -5.76 1.53 -8.73
C ALA A 104 -5.88 1.72 -10.25
N GLY A 105 -4.77 1.93 -10.94
CA GLY A 105 -4.75 2.02 -12.41
C GLY A 105 -5.46 0.81 -13.01
N ASN A 106 -6.00 0.97 -14.24
CA ASN A 106 -6.58 -0.12 -14.99
C ASN A 106 -5.69 -1.37 -14.93
N PRO A 107 -6.25 -2.59 -15.00
CA PRO A 107 -5.45 -3.81 -15.07
C PRO A 107 -4.40 -3.64 -16.18
N GLY A 108 -3.11 -3.52 -15.79
CA GLY A 108 -2.00 -3.27 -16.72
C GLY A 108 -1.39 -1.87 -16.68
N GLU A 109 -2.00 -0.89 -16.01
CA GLU A 109 -1.30 0.36 -15.67
C GLU A 109 -0.77 0.29 -14.23
N PRO A 110 0.51 0.64 -13.98
CA PRO A 110 1.00 0.75 -12.63
C PRO A 110 0.22 1.86 -11.93
N GLY A 111 -0.60 1.49 -10.94
CA GLY A 111 -1.26 2.44 -10.05
C GLY A 111 -0.23 3.38 -9.45
N ASN A 112 -0.68 4.56 -9.00
CA ASN A 112 0.20 5.49 -8.30
C ASN A 112 0.92 4.74 -7.16
N PRO A 113 2.25 4.52 -7.21
CA PRO A 113 2.95 3.62 -6.28
C PRO A 113 2.98 4.11 -4.83
N GLY A 114 2.20 5.12 -4.49
CA GLY A 114 2.18 5.74 -3.17
C GLY A 114 0.87 5.63 -2.38
N SER A 115 -0.22 5.11 -2.96
CA SER A 115 -1.47 4.94 -2.20
C SER A 115 -1.67 3.49 -1.81
N PRO A 116 -1.90 3.16 -0.52
CA PRO A 116 -2.19 1.79 -0.12
C PRO A 116 -3.50 1.32 -0.77
N GLU A 117 -3.52 0.06 -1.23
CA GLU A 117 -4.74 -0.57 -1.71
C GLU A 117 -5.81 -0.52 -0.61
N LYS A 118 -7.06 -0.27 -0.99
CA LYS A 118 -8.18 -0.40 -0.06
C LYS A 118 -8.77 -1.79 -0.15
N ILE A 119 -9.01 -2.39 1.01
CA ILE A 119 -9.66 -3.70 1.17
C ILE A 119 -11.03 -3.46 1.80
N LEU A 120 -12.09 -3.88 1.12
CA LEU A 120 -13.44 -3.77 1.63
C LEU A 120 -13.74 -4.91 2.60
N LEU A 121 -14.18 -4.59 3.81
CA LEU A 121 -14.64 -5.56 4.80
C LEU A 121 -16.16 -5.43 5.01
N LEU A 122 -16.86 -6.55 4.95
CA LEU A 122 -18.28 -6.64 5.24
C LEU A 122 -18.46 -7.27 6.62
N HIS A 123 -18.85 -6.47 7.60
CA HIS A 123 -19.06 -6.91 8.97
C HIS A 123 -20.49 -7.42 9.13
N THR A 124 -20.67 -8.73 9.00
CA THR A 124 -21.97 -9.37 9.07
C THR A 124 -22.37 -9.81 10.50
N GLY A 125 -21.38 -9.94 11.39
CA GLY A 125 -21.54 -10.50 12.73
C GLY A 125 -21.71 -12.02 12.77
N CYS A 126 -21.56 -12.71 11.64
CA CYS A 126 -21.72 -14.16 11.58
C CYS A 126 -20.63 -14.93 12.29
N ALA A 127 -19.42 -14.36 12.45
CA ALA A 127 -18.34 -15.00 13.19
C ALA A 127 -18.74 -15.43 14.61
N ALA A 128 -19.71 -14.76 15.23
CA ALA A 128 -20.24 -15.13 16.55
C ALA A 128 -20.93 -16.52 16.57
N ALA A 129 -21.35 -17.03 15.41
CA ALA A 129 -21.96 -18.35 15.26
C ALA A 129 -20.97 -19.42 14.74
N TRP A 130 -19.66 -19.11 14.65
CA TRP A 130 -18.65 -20.07 14.21
C TRP A 130 -18.74 -21.41 14.98
N GLY A 131 -18.84 -22.50 14.23
CA GLY A 131 -18.99 -23.85 14.81
C GLY A 131 -20.43 -24.26 15.13
N MET A 132 -21.42 -23.39 14.89
CA MET A 132 -22.86 -23.67 15.08
C MET A 132 -23.55 -23.85 13.73
N GLU A 133 -24.70 -24.54 13.69
CA GLU A 133 -25.49 -24.72 12.47
C GLU A 133 -25.94 -23.39 11.85
N GLU A 134 -26.21 -22.41 12.69
CA GLU A 134 -26.60 -21.06 12.26
C GLU A 134 -25.53 -20.34 11.45
N TYR A 135 -24.28 -20.75 11.52
CA TYR A 135 -23.20 -20.17 10.73
C TYR A 135 -23.43 -20.35 9.22
N PHE A 136 -24.03 -21.46 8.81
CA PHE A 136 -24.35 -21.74 7.42
C PHE A 136 -25.52 -20.89 6.86
N LYS A 137 -26.25 -20.17 7.71
CA LYS A 137 -27.33 -19.25 7.33
C LYS A 137 -26.82 -17.80 7.33
N HIS A 138 -25.67 -17.55 6.74
CA HIS A 138 -25.05 -16.24 6.69
C HIS A 138 -25.73 -15.29 5.67
N PRO A 139 -25.59 -13.97 5.80
CA PRO A 139 -25.88 -13.02 4.73
C PRO A 139 -24.94 -13.26 3.53
N TRP A 140 -25.40 -12.89 2.34
CA TRP A 140 -24.69 -13.10 1.09
C TRP A 140 -24.81 -11.87 0.18
N LEU A 141 -23.86 -11.68 -0.77
CA LEU A 141 -23.85 -10.57 -1.71
C LEU A 141 -24.80 -10.82 -2.89
N GLU A 142 -25.75 -9.90 -3.09
CA GLU A 142 -26.50 -9.83 -4.35
C GLU A 142 -25.57 -9.44 -5.52
N ALA A 143 -25.83 -9.98 -6.72
CA ALA A 143 -25.03 -9.70 -7.92
C ALA A 143 -24.79 -8.19 -8.16
N ALA A 144 -25.84 -7.36 -7.94
CA ALA A 144 -25.72 -5.90 -8.08
C ALA A 144 -24.81 -5.28 -7.02
N ALA A 145 -24.72 -5.86 -5.82
CA ALA A 145 -23.78 -5.41 -4.78
C ALA A 145 -22.34 -5.79 -5.12
N ALA A 146 -22.13 -7.03 -5.61
CA ALA A 146 -20.81 -7.46 -6.11
C ALA A 146 -20.34 -6.58 -7.27
N GLN A 147 -21.21 -6.24 -8.21
CA GLN A 147 -20.89 -5.33 -9.32
C GLN A 147 -20.54 -3.92 -8.82
N LEU A 148 -21.27 -3.39 -7.85
CA LEU A 148 -20.96 -2.08 -7.25
C LEU A 148 -19.56 -2.06 -6.62
N ILE A 149 -19.15 -3.12 -5.94
CA ILE A 149 -17.79 -3.26 -5.36
C ILE A 149 -16.73 -3.15 -6.47
N VAL A 150 -16.91 -3.87 -7.57
CA VAL A 150 -16.03 -3.81 -8.75
C VAL A 150 -16.02 -2.41 -9.36
N ASP A 151 -17.19 -1.80 -9.56
CA ASP A 151 -17.34 -0.46 -10.15
C ASP A 151 -16.69 0.63 -9.28
N ARG A 152 -16.57 0.41 -7.98
CA ARG A 152 -15.86 1.28 -7.04
C ARG A 152 -14.35 1.04 -7.02
N GLY A 153 -13.85 0.05 -7.78
CA GLY A 153 -12.42 -0.23 -7.96
C GLY A 153 -11.80 -1.10 -6.88
N TYR A 154 -12.59 -1.74 -6.01
CA TYR A 154 -12.05 -2.70 -5.04
C TYR A 154 -11.57 -3.95 -5.73
N ARG A 155 -10.42 -4.45 -5.29
CA ARG A 155 -9.79 -5.69 -5.78
C ARG A 155 -9.62 -6.75 -4.68
N ALA A 156 -10.01 -6.42 -3.46
CA ALA A 156 -10.04 -7.33 -2.32
C ALA A 156 -11.27 -7.06 -1.46
N VAL A 157 -12.01 -8.13 -1.16
CA VAL A 157 -13.22 -8.11 -0.33
C VAL A 157 -13.09 -9.18 0.74
N GLY A 158 -13.35 -8.82 1.99
CA GLY A 158 -13.36 -9.76 3.12
C GLY A 158 -14.67 -9.73 3.89
N LEU A 159 -15.07 -10.87 4.47
CA LEU A 159 -16.25 -10.94 5.32
C LEU A 159 -16.08 -11.98 6.44
N ASP A 160 -16.84 -11.78 7.51
CA ASP A 160 -16.91 -12.71 8.66
C ASP A 160 -18.04 -13.74 8.51
N ALA A 161 -18.22 -14.25 7.30
CA ALA A 161 -19.20 -15.28 6.94
C ALA A 161 -18.56 -16.39 6.13
N LEU A 162 -19.30 -17.49 5.92
CA LEU A 162 -18.82 -18.69 5.26
C LEU A 162 -18.51 -18.47 3.78
N SER A 163 -19.31 -17.65 3.10
CA SER A 163 -19.18 -17.37 1.66
C SER A 163 -19.80 -16.03 1.29
N VAL A 164 -19.35 -15.44 0.18
CA VAL A 164 -20.01 -14.27 -0.44
C VAL A 164 -21.30 -14.67 -1.17
N ASP A 165 -21.48 -15.93 -1.55
CA ASP A 165 -22.70 -16.47 -2.15
C ASP A 165 -23.50 -17.28 -1.13
N PRO A 166 -24.80 -17.56 -1.37
CA PRO A 166 -25.63 -18.33 -0.45
C PRO A 166 -25.10 -19.76 -0.26
N SER A 167 -25.11 -20.26 0.98
CA SER A 167 -24.78 -21.65 1.31
C SER A 167 -26.03 -22.37 1.78
N TYR A 168 -26.43 -23.45 1.06
CA TYR A 168 -27.60 -24.26 1.42
C TYR A 168 -27.19 -25.66 1.79
N PRO A 169 -27.01 -26.00 3.07
CA PRO A 169 -26.80 -27.38 3.51
C PRO A 169 -28.03 -28.23 3.17
N GLY A 170 -27.85 -29.25 2.34
CA GLY A 170 -28.91 -30.25 2.09
C GLY A 170 -29.77 -30.00 0.85
N ALA A 171 -29.27 -29.36 -0.19
CA ALA A 171 -29.91 -29.37 -1.49
C ALA A 171 -30.15 -30.84 -1.94
N PRO A 172 -31.40 -31.23 -2.34
CA PRO A 172 -31.80 -32.65 -2.52
C PRO A 172 -31.09 -33.38 -3.69
N ASP A 173 -30.38 -32.66 -4.53
CA ASP A 173 -29.83 -33.15 -5.82
C ASP A 173 -28.30 -33.09 -5.89
N GLY A 174 -27.63 -32.92 -4.76
CA GLY A 174 -26.14 -32.86 -4.73
C GLY A 174 -25.57 -31.58 -5.34
N ASN A 175 -26.41 -30.66 -5.81
CA ASN A 175 -26.01 -29.34 -6.23
C ASN A 175 -25.87 -28.45 -4.97
N GLN A 176 -24.77 -28.63 -4.26
CA GLN A 176 -24.50 -27.90 -3.02
C GLN A 176 -24.02 -26.46 -3.29
N HIS A 177 -24.05 -26.03 -4.55
CA HIS A 177 -23.42 -24.83 -5.03
C HIS A 177 -24.45 -23.77 -5.46
N GLY A 178 -24.67 -22.77 -4.62
CA GLY A 178 -25.31 -21.52 -5.01
C GLY A 178 -26.84 -21.53 -5.15
N ASP A 179 -27.33 -20.70 -6.00
CA ASP A 179 -28.69 -20.28 -6.24
C ASP A 179 -29.71 -21.42 -6.37
N PRO A 180 -30.88 -21.39 -5.64
CA PRO A 180 -32.01 -22.26 -5.86
C PRO A 180 -32.55 -22.28 -7.30
N ALA A 181 -32.21 -21.23 -8.11
CA ALA A 181 -32.54 -21.11 -9.53
C ALA A 181 -31.50 -21.74 -10.47
N GLY A 182 -30.43 -22.39 -9.96
CA GLY A 182 -29.42 -23.09 -10.78
C GLY A 182 -28.32 -22.17 -11.38
N GLY A 183 -28.06 -20.99 -10.82
CA GLY A 183 -27.16 -19.96 -11.37
C GLY A 183 -25.69 -20.02 -10.95
N GLY A 184 -25.26 -21.01 -10.14
CA GLY A 184 -23.85 -21.08 -9.70
C GLY A 184 -23.51 -20.10 -8.56
N PHE A 185 -22.30 -19.50 -8.59
CA PHE A 185 -21.76 -18.54 -7.62
C PHE A 185 -21.71 -17.13 -8.21
N PRO A 186 -22.82 -16.37 -8.29
CA PRO A 186 -22.85 -15.10 -9.02
C PRO A 186 -21.96 -14.03 -8.42
N ALA A 187 -21.84 -13.92 -7.08
CA ALA A 187 -20.97 -12.93 -6.45
C ALA A 187 -19.50 -13.28 -6.67
N HIS A 188 -19.10 -14.55 -6.48
CA HIS A 188 -17.75 -15.01 -6.81
C HIS A 188 -17.42 -14.75 -8.28
N ALA A 189 -18.31 -15.12 -9.21
CA ALA A 189 -18.07 -14.95 -10.64
C ALA A 189 -17.85 -13.47 -11.03
N ILE A 190 -18.60 -12.54 -10.42
CA ILE A 190 -18.44 -11.11 -10.67
C ILE A 190 -17.13 -10.61 -10.06
N LEU A 191 -16.87 -10.89 -8.80
CA LEU A 191 -15.67 -10.41 -8.11
C LEU A 191 -14.39 -11.00 -8.73
N ALA A 192 -14.30 -12.32 -8.80
CA ALA A 192 -13.14 -13.05 -9.32
C ALA A 192 -12.92 -12.76 -10.82
N GLY A 193 -14.00 -12.68 -11.63
CA GLY A 193 -13.92 -12.34 -13.04
C GLY A 193 -13.38 -10.94 -13.33
N ASN A 194 -13.38 -10.06 -12.31
CA ASN A 194 -12.76 -8.74 -12.36
C ASN A 194 -11.43 -8.67 -11.57
N GLY A 195 -10.84 -9.81 -11.23
CA GLY A 195 -9.55 -9.91 -10.57
C GLY A 195 -9.57 -9.53 -9.09
N CYS A 196 -10.74 -9.56 -8.43
CA CYS A 196 -10.83 -9.42 -6.99
C CYS A 196 -10.46 -10.73 -6.29
N ILE A 197 -9.70 -10.64 -5.20
CA ILE A 197 -9.59 -11.72 -4.22
C ILE A 197 -10.76 -11.63 -3.23
N ILE A 198 -11.18 -12.80 -2.73
CA ILE A 198 -12.23 -12.89 -1.72
C ILE A 198 -11.60 -13.51 -0.47
N VAL A 199 -11.89 -12.93 0.71
CA VAL A 199 -11.39 -13.43 1.99
C VAL A 199 -12.57 -13.81 2.85
N GLU A 200 -12.70 -15.09 3.15
CA GLU A 200 -13.82 -15.67 3.87
C GLU A 200 -13.47 -16.12 5.28
N ASN A 201 -14.49 -16.29 6.09
CA ASN A 201 -14.35 -16.75 7.48
C ASN A 201 -13.44 -15.85 8.34
N LEU A 202 -13.48 -14.52 8.12
CA LEU A 202 -12.83 -13.58 9.05
C LEU A 202 -13.52 -13.62 10.41
N THR A 203 -12.80 -13.21 11.44
CA THR A 203 -13.33 -12.99 12.79
C THR A 203 -12.80 -11.68 13.37
N GLY A 204 -13.31 -11.24 14.52
CA GLY A 204 -12.79 -10.04 15.17
C GLY A 204 -13.04 -8.72 14.46
N LEU A 205 -13.92 -8.67 13.45
CA LEU A 205 -14.22 -7.44 12.69
C LEU A 205 -14.80 -6.34 13.56
N GLU A 206 -15.41 -6.65 14.69
CA GLU A 206 -15.85 -5.64 15.66
C GLU A 206 -14.70 -4.81 16.26
N GLN A 207 -13.45 -5.33 16.26
CA GLN A 207 -12.28 -4.58 16.69
C GLN A 207 -11.85 -3.58 15.61
N VAL A 208 -11.88 -4.00 14.34
CA VAL A 208 -11.63 -3.14 13.18
C VAL A 208 -12.69 -2.03 13.14
N GLN A 209 -13.98 -2.40 13.23
CA GLN A 209 -15.10 -1.43 13.23
C GLN A 209 -14.91 -0.37 14.31
N ARG A 210 -14.66 -0.78 15.56
CA ARG A 210 -14.44 0.17 16.67
C ARG A 210 -13.25 1.10 16.45
N ALA A 211 -12.16 0.59 15.86
CA ALA A 211 -10.98 1.42 15.57
C ALA A 211 -11.30 2.45 14.47
N THR A 212 -12.00 2.03 13.43
CA THR A 212 -12.43 2.91 12.33
C THR A 212 -13.45 3.96 12.81
N ASP A 213 -14.44 3.56 13.62
CA ASP A 213 -15.42 4.48 14.23
C ASP A 213 -14.75 5.51 15.14
N ALA A 214 -13.62 5.16 15.74
CA ALA A 214 -12.79 6.07 16.54
C ALA A 214 -11.88 6.97 15.68
N GLY A 215 -11.98 6.91 14.35
CA GLY A 215 -11.22 7.73 13.42
C GLY A 215 -9.80 7.22 13.13
N SER A 216 -9.51 5.95 13.47
CA SER A 216 -8.24 5.32 13.11
C SER A 216 -8.39 4.58 11.79
N ASP A 217 -7.46 4.77 10.89
CA ASP A 217 -7.30 3.83 9.78
C ASP A 217 -6.69 2.53 10.28
N VAL A 218 -7.06 1.43 9.64
CA VAL A 218 -6.63 0.10 10.05
C VAL A 218 -5.97 -0.58 8.85
N GLU A 219 -4.71 -0.97 9.03
CA GLU A 219 -3.96 -1.73 8.04
C GLU A 219 -4.22 -3.23 8.20
N LEU A 220 -4.44 -3.90 7.07
CA LEU A 220 -4.73 -5.34 6.98
C LEU A 220 -3.56 -6.08 6.33
N PHE A 221 -3.34 -7.32 6.80
CA PHE A 221 -2.39 -8.28 6.26
C PHE A 221 -3.09 -9.62 6.09
N LEU A 222 -3.26 -10.03 4.83
CA LEU A 222 -4.09 -11.17 4.42
C LEU A 222 -3.29 -12.20 3.60
N PHE A 223 -1.95 -12.26 3.80
CA PHE A 223 -1.06 -13.06 2.96
C PHE A 223 -1.36 -14.56 3.05
N PRO A 224 -1.64 -15.22 1.90
CA PRO A 224 -1.92 -16.65 1.83
C PRO A 224 -0.63 -17.48 1.88
N LEU A 225 -0.80 -18.78 2.10
CA LEU A 225 0.28 -19.73 1.86
C LEU A 225 0.67 -19.69 0.38
N ASN A 226 1.98 -19.68 0.11
CA ASN A 226 2.50 -19.72 -1.26
C ASN A 226 2.46 -21.15 -1.80
N ILE A 227 1.34 -21.50 -2.42
CA ILE A 227 1.10 -22.82 -3.04
C ILE A 227 0.99 -22.59 -4.56
N PRO A 228 1.94 -23.07 -5.37
CA PRO A 228 1.89 -22.88 -6.82
C PRO A 228 0.64 -23.45 -7.46
N GLY A 229 -0.05 -22.64 -8.29
CA GLY A 229 -1.26 -23.02 -9.00
C GLY A 229 -2.49 -23.19 -8.10
N ALA A 230 -2.49 -22.65 -6.88
CA ALA A 230 -3.62 -22.79 -5.97
C ALA A 230 -4.79 -21.87 -6.35
N ASP A 231 -6.00 -22.40 -6.17
CA ASP A 231 -7.27 -21.70 -6.29
C ASP A 231 -7.62 -20.85 -5.07
N GLY A 232 -6.97 -21.11 -3.95
CA GLY A 232 -7.09 -20.43 -2.69
C GLY A 232 -6.10 -20.98 -1.66
N ALA A 233 -5.95 -20.34 -0.51
CA ALA A 233 -5.16 -20.86 0.59
C ALA A 233 -5.56 -20.26 1.94
N PRO A 234 -5.40 -21.02 3.05
CA PRO A 234 -5.51 -20.47 4.39
C PRO A 234 -4.55 -19.31 4.62
N ILE A 235 -5.03 -18.33 5.40
CA ILE A 235 -4.26 -17.14 5.78
C ILE A 235 -4.22 -16.98 7.30
N ARG A 236 -3.22 -16.24 7.80
CA ARG A 236 -3.31 -15.58 9.10
C ARG A 236 -3.68 -14.13 8.86
N ALA A 237 -4.98 -13.85 8.80
CA ALA A 237 -5.48 -12.49 8.70
C ALA A 237 -5.21 -11.73 9.99
N VAL A 238 -4.53 -10.59 9.90
CA VAL A 238 -4.27 -9.71 11.03
C VAL A 238 -4.46 -8.27 10.62
N ALA A 239 -4.79 -7.43 11.61
CA ALA A 239 -4.94 -6.00 11.40
C ALA A 239 -4.24 -5.20 12.51
N ARG A 240 -3.95 -3.94 12.23
CA ARG A 240 -3.47 -2.98 13.24
C ARG A 240 -3.97 -1.57 12.96
N PRO A 241 -4.34 -0.79 13.99
CA PRO A 241 -4.57 0.64 13.81
C PRO A 241 -3.30 1.33 13.33
N LEU A 242 -3.44 2.18 12.33
CA LEU A 242 -2.34 3.05 11.89
C LEU A 242 -2.28 4.29 12.77
N PRO A 243 -1.09 4.78 13.14
CA PRO A 243 -0.96 6.11 13.70
C PRO A 243 -1.51 7.14 12.71
N ALA A 244 -2.21 8.17 13.18
CA ALA A 244 -2.79 9.22 12.33
C ALA A 244 -1.80 9.88 11.34
N ALA A 245 -0.50 9.76 11.58
CA ALA A 245 0.58 10.25 10.72
C ALA A 245 1.06 9.23 9.66
N ALA A 246 0.55 7.98 9.63
CA ALA A 246 1.08 6.91 8.77
C ALA A 246 0.37 6.79 7.41
N LEU A 247 -0.66 7.58 7.17
CA LEU A 247 -1.53 7.44 5.99
C LEU A 247 -1.16 8.27 4.79
N GLU A 248 -0.39 9.32 4.97
CA GLU A 248 0.17 9.96 3.81
C GLU A 248 1.33 9.09 3.31
N PRO A 249 1.37 8.72 2.02
CA PRO A 249 2.60 8.20 1.42
C PRO A 249 3.73 9.10 1.89
N ALA A 250 4.85 8.52 2.31
CA ALA A 250 5.98 9.33 2.80
C ALA A 250 6.31 10.47 1.81
N ALA A 251 6.15 10.20 0.51
CA ALA A 251 6.28 11.19 -0.57
C ALA A 251 5.16 12.25 -0.63
N ALA A 252 3.98 12.01 -0.04
CA ALA A 252 2.85 12.97 -0.05
C ALA A 252 2.79 13.83 1.22
N ARG A 253 3.54 13.49 2.26
CA ARG A 253 3.59 14.29 3.49
C ARG A 253 4.12 15.70 3.19
N ALA A 254 3.36 16.71 3.60
CA ALA A 254 3.77 18.09 3.43
C ALA A 254 5.14 18.35 4.06
N LEU A 255 5.95 19.17 3.40
CA LEU A 255 7.20 19.67 3.95
C LEU A 255 6.92 20.73 5.01
N SER A 256 7.65 20.69 6.12
CA SER A 256 7.65 21.77 7.09
C SER A 256 8.73 22.82 6.75
N ARG A 257 8.54 24.04 7.25
CA ARG A 257 9.55 25.11 7.08
C ARG A 257 10.90 24.73 7.69
N GLU A 258 10.88 24.04 8.83
CA GLU A 258 12.08 23.58 9.53
C GLU A 258 12.85 22.54 8.71
N GLU A 259 12.14 21.51 8.18
CA GLU A 259 12.77 20.51 7.31
C GLU A 259 13.42 21.11 6.06
N VAL A 260 12.75 22.10 5.44
CA VAL A 260 13.29 22.80 4.25
C VAL A 260 14.49 23.66 4.61
N GLN A 261 14.43 24.38 5.74
CA GLN A 261 15.54 25.19 6.23
C GLN A 261 16.77 24.34 6.50
N GLU A 262 16.63 23.23 7.22
CA GLU A 262 17.73 22.31 7.48
C GLU A 262 18.32 21.70 6.18
N ALA A 263 17.49 21.38 5.19
CA ALA A 263 17.96 20.86 3.91
C ALA A 263 18.75 21.93 3.13
N ALA A 264 18.26 23.17 3.10
CA ALA A 264 18.93 24.31 2.48
C ALA A 264 20.25 24.62 3.17
N ASP A 265 20.28 24.65 4.50
CA ASP A 265 21.49 24.94 5.28
C ASP A 265 22.58 23.88 5.02
N ARG A 266 22.20 22.59 4.95
CA ARG A 266 23.11 21.49 4.60
C ARG A 266 23.67 21.65 3.19
N LEU A 267 22.82 22.01 2.22
CA LEU A 267 23.22 22.22 0.82
C LEU A 267 24.22 23.37 0.70
N VAL A 268 23.90 24.51 1.29
CA VAL A 268 24.77 25.72 1.31
C VAL A 268 26.09 25.41 2.01
N ALA A 269 26.08 24.70 3.13
CA ALA A 269 27.29 24.35 3.84
C ALA A 269 28.20 23.41 3.03
N ALA A 270 27.62 22.40 2.35
CA ALA A 270 28.36 21.48 1.48
C ALA A 270 28.99 22.23 0.29
N PHE A 271 28.25 23.14 -0.34
CA PHE A 271 28.77 24.01 -1.39
C PHE A 271 29.92 24.88 -0.88
N ALA A 272 29.73 25.59 0.24
CA ALA A 272 30.73 26.44 0.85
C ALA A 272 32.04 25.72 1.19
N ALA A 273 31.92 24.43 1.58
CA ALA A 273 33.07 23.55 1.85
C ALA A 273 33.71 22.95 0.60
N THR A 274 33.11 23.13 -0.58
CA THR A 274 33.45 22.41 -1.82
C THR A 274 33.41 20.89 -1.59
N ASP A 275 32.50 20.43 -0.69
CA ASP A 275 32.30 19.01 -0.40
C ASP A 275 31.42 18.39 -1.48
N THR A 276 32.06 17.86 -2.50
CA THR A 276 31.41 17.30 -3.68
C THR A 276 30.42 16.19 -3.35
N GLU A 277 30.75 15.28 -2.43
CA GLU A 277 29.88 14.14 -2.12
C GLU A 277 28.66 14.59 -1.34
N ALA A 278 28.82 15.40 -0.31
CA ALA A 278 27.71 15.95 0.47
C ALA A 278 26.79 16.85 -0.38
N TYR A 279 27.38 17.68 -1.24
CA TYR A 279 26.63 18.57 -2.13
C TYR A 279 25.75 17.79 -3.10
N PHE A 280 26.32 16.85 -3.86
CA PHE A 280 25.57 16.07 -4.84
C PHE A 280 24.61 15.05 -4.23
N ALA A 281 24.84 14.61 -2.99
CA ALA A 281 23.89 13.75 -2.27
C ALA A 281 22.55 14.47 -1.97
N ALA A 282 22.53 15.79 -1.93
CA ALA A 282 21.30 16.55 -1.70
C ALA A 282 20.35 16.61 -2.91
N PHE A 283 20.83 16.25 -4.11
CA PHE A 283 20.04 16.32 -5.34
C PHE A 283 19.46 14.96 -5.75
N SER A 284 18.24 14.99 -6.28
CA SER A 284 17.66 13.83 -6.96
C SER A 284 18.48 13.49 -8.22
N PRO A 285 18.50 12.22 -8.66
CA PRO A 285 19.18 11.83 -9.91
C PRO A 285 18.73 12.61 -11.14
N GLU A 286 17.43 12.96 -11.20
CA GLU A 286 16.78 13.69 -12.30
C GLU A 286 16.73 15.21 -12.07
N ALA A 287 17.39 15.73 -11.04
CA ALA A 287 17.44 17.17 -10.76
C ALA A 287 17.93 17.95 -11.97
N THR A 288 17.32 19.11 -12.22
CA THR A 288 17.65 19.97 -13.35
C THR A 288 18.25 21.30 -12.84
N PHE A 289 19.13 21.89 -13.68
CA PHE A 289 19.86 23.08 -13.27
C PHE A 289 19.88 24.13 -14.37
N ILE A 290 19.69 25.39 -14.00
CA ILE A 290 19.80 26.55 -14.89
C ILE A 290 20.79 27.53 -14.25
N PHE A 291 21.95 27.67 -14.84
CA PHE A 291 22.97 28.58 -14.41
C PHE A 291 23.19 29.67 -15.46
N HIS A 292 23.16 30.93 -15.10
CA HIS A 292 23.28 32.03 -16.07
C HIS A 292 24.59 32.03 -16.88
N PRO A 293 25.72 31.46 -16.40
CA PRO A 293 26.93 31.34 -17.22
C PRO A 293 26.86 30.19 -18.24
N GLU A 294 25.92 29.25 -18.08
CA GLU A 294 25.78 28.08 -18.94
C GLU A 294 24.80 28.35 -20.08
N ALA A 295 25.20 28.02 -21.31
CA ALA A 295 24.36 28.24 -22.48
C ALA A 295 23.11 27.34 -22.53
N GLN A 296 23.11 26.22 -21.81
CA GLN A 296 22.04 25.22 -21.83
C GLN A 296 21.71 24.73 -20.41
N ARG A 297 20.44 24.37 -20.21
CA ARG A 297 19.99 23.70 -18.99
C ARG A 297 20.68 22.35 -18.84
N LEU A 298 21.19 22.04 -17.65
CA LEU A 298 21.66 20.71 -17.30
C LEU A 298 20.45 19.85 -16.90
N GLY A 299 20.30 18.69 -17.54
CA GLY A 299 19.11 17.84 -17.43
C GLY A 299 19.19 16.73 -16.38
N SER A 300 20.29 16.64 -15.62
CA SER A 300 20.47 15.62 -14.56
C SER A 300 21.57 16.01 -13.58
N ARG A 301 21.51 15.38 -12.39
CA ARG A 301 22.58 15.48 -11.39
C ARG A 301 23.95 15.04 -11.95
N SER A 302 23.97 13.99 -12.77
CA SER A 302 25.21 13.50 -13.39
C SER A 302 25.81 14.49 -14.39
N ALA A 303 24.98 15.22 -15.14
CA ALA A 303 25.45 16.25 -16.04
C ALA A 303 26.10 17.41 -15.28
N TYR A 304 25.48 17.85 -14.17
CA TYR A 304 26.07 18.87 -13.31
C TYR A 304 27.36 18.38 -12.62
N ARG A 305 27.38 17.13 -12.14
CA ARG A 305 28.57 16.54 -11.56
C ARG A 305 29.77 16.54 -12.52
N THR A 306 29.53 16.24 -13.79
CA THR A 306 30.58 16.28 -14.83
C THR A 306 31.14 17.70 -15.00
N LEU A 307 30.27 18.72 -15.00
CA LEU A 307 30.70 20.12 -15.07
C LEU A 307 31.51 20.53 -13.83
N TRP A 308 31.01 20.21 -12.64
CA TRP A 308 31.69 20.44 -11.36
C TRP A 308 33.09 19.80 -11.31
N ASP A 309 33.19 18.55 -11.69
CA ASP A 309 34.49 17.85 -11.72
C ASP A 309 35.48 18.50 -12.69
N SER A 310 35.01 19.09 -13.80
CA SER A 310 35.84 19.86 -14.72
C SER A 310 36.37 21.17 -14.11
N TRP A 311 35.54 21.84 -13.30
CA TRP A 311 35.97 23.04 -12.56
C TRP A 311 37.04 22.71 -11.51
N LEU A 312 36.81 21.64 -10.74
CA LEU A 312 37.78 21.15 -9.74
C LEU A 312 39.13 20.78 -10.38
N ALA A 313 39.08 20.11 -11.54
CA ALA A 313 40.31 19.78 -12.28
C ALA A 313 41.08 21.01 -12.75
N GLY A 314 40.39 22.13 -12.99
CA GLY A 314 40.96 23.44 -13.29
C GLY A 314 41.52 24.21 -12.06
N GLY A 315 41.31 23.67 -10.86
CA GLY A 315 41.72 24.29 -9.60
C GLY A 315 40.68 25.22 -8.97
N TRP A 316 39.42 25.18 -9.49
CA TRP A 316 38.32 25.94 -8.90
C TRP A 316 37.93 25.36 -7.52
N ARG A 317 37.59 26.25 -6.60
CA ARG A 317 37.00 25.91 -5.30
C ARG A 317 36.31 27.10 -4.67
N VAL A 318 35.32 26.85 -3.83
CA VAL A 318 34.66 27.89 -3.01
C VAL A 318 35.58 28.28 -1.88
N LEU A 319 35.76 29.60 -1.70
CA LEU A 319 36.50 30.17 -0.60
C LEU A 319 35.58 30.78 0.46
N GLU A 320 34.45 31.35 0.04
CA GLU A 320 33.40 31.88 0.90
C GLU A 320 32.05 31.74 0.17
N CYS A 321 31.02 31.38 0.90
CA CYS A 321 29.64 31.40 0.43
C CYS A 321 28.74 31.91 1.55
N ARG A 322 27.92 32.93 1.27
CA ARG A 322 27.02 33.55 2.23
C ARG A 322 25.61 33.60 1.67
N SER A 323 24.69 32.89 2.35
CA SER A 323 23.25 32.94 2.08
C SER A 323 22.59 34.06 2.90
N SER A 324 21.72 34.84 2.27
CA SER A 324 20.95 35.94 2.90
C SER A 324 19.61 36.11 2.22
N GLU A 325 18.72 36.93 2.79
CA GLU A 325 17.37 37.20 2.23
C GLU A 325 16.59 35.91 1.90
N GLN A 326 16.65 34.94 2.82
CA GLN A 326 16.03 33.62 2.63
C GLN A 326 14.51 33.70 2.75
N ASP A 327 13.80 33.05 1.79
CA ASP A 327 12.37 32.84 1.84
C ASP A 327 12.00 31.40 1.49
N ILE A 328 10.98 30.86 2.16
CA ILE A 328 10.49 29.51 1.94
C ILE A 328 8.99 29.56 1.67
N GLN A 329 8.59 29.06 0.51
CA GLN A 329 7.21 28.86 0.14
C GLN A 329 6.87 27.37 0.15
N LEU A 330 5.95 26.95 1.03
CA LEU A 330 5.52 25.57 1.16
C LEU A 330 4.35 25.27 0.20
N LEU A 331 4.46 24.19 -0.56
CA LEU A 331 3.51 23.74 -1.58
C LEU A 331 3.20 22.24 -1.41
N GLY A 332 2.75 21.87 -0.22
CA GLY A 332 2.52 20.45 0.13
C GLY A 332 3.84 19.69 0.25
N ALA A 333 4.01 18.62 -0.50
CA ALA A 333 5.22 17.80 -0.51
C ALA A 333 6.41 18.44 -1.25
N THR A 334 6.23 19.66 -1.78
CA THR A 334 7.24 20.45 -2.48
C THR A 334 7.39 21.80 -1.79
N ALA A 335 8.58 22.39 -1.84
CA ALA A 335 8.85 23.74 -1.37
C ALA A 335 9.77 24.47 -2.32
N VAL A 336 9.57 25.79 -2.42
CA VAL A 336 10.47 26.70 -3.10
C VAL A 336 11.27 27.44 -2.03
N PHE A 337 12.58 27.31 -2.06
CA PHE A 337 13.52 28.08 -1.27
C PHE A 337 14.20 29.09 -2.19
N SER A 338 14.15 30.34 -1.84
CA SER A 338 14.85 31.39 -2.57
C SER A 338 15.72 32.20 -1.62
N HIS A 339 16.89 32.58 -2.09
CA HIS A 339 17.82 33.40 -1.31
C HIS A 339 18.75 34.20 -2.21
N ARG A 340 19.44 35.12 -1.60
CA ARG A 340 20.58 35.81 -2.19
C ARG A 340 21.84 35.09 -1.74
N VAL A 341 22.71 34.75 -2.68
CA VAL A 341 23.97 34.07 -2.43
C VAL A 341 25.15 34.92 -2.92
N ALA A 342 26.04 35.26 -2.01
CA ALA A 342 27.31 35.93 -2.33
C ALA A 342 28.42 34.85 -2.22
N THR A 343 29.10 34.60 -3.33
CA THR A 343 30.12 33.57 -3.41
C THR A 343 31.46 34.14 -3.85
N THR A 344 32.53 33.80 -3.14
CA THR A 344 33.90 34.02 -3.56
C THR A 344 34.54 32.69 -3.87
N VAL A 345 35.05 32.55 -5.09
CA VAL A 345 35.71 31.34 -5.56
C VAL A 345 37.16 31.60 -5.94
N GLN A 346 38.00 30.60 -5.82
CA GLN A 346 39.26 30.51 -6.54
C GLN A 346 38.93 29.92 -7.92
N VAL A 347 39.30 30.61 -9.00
CA VAL A 347 38.93 30.20 -10.37
C VAL A 347 39.95 29.28 -11.03
N ASP A 348 41.20 29.30 -10.54
CA ASP A 348 42.29 28.48 -11.09
C ASP A 348 43.30 28.06 -9.99
N GLY A 349 44.21 27.17 -10.32
CA GLY A 349 45.31 26.77 -9.44
C GLY A 349 46.34 27.88 -9.12
N GLY A 350 46.29 29.03 -9.80
CA GLY A 350 47.17 30.20 -9.61
C GLY A 350 46.69 31.17 -8.55
N GLY A 351 45.50 30.96 -7.94
CA GLY A 351 44.95 31.76 -6.85
C GLY A 351 44.15 32.99 -7.29
N ALA A 352 43.80 33.10 -8.58
CA ALA A 352 42.84 34.12 -9.04
C ALA A 352 41.49 33.91 -8.36
N ARG A 353 40.86 35.03 -7.94
CA ARG A 353 39.56 35.00 -7.23
C ARG A 353 38.51 35.72 -8.05
N ASP A 354 37.31 35.20 -7.98
CA ASP A 354 36.12 35.85 -8.51
C ASP A 354 35.06 35.92 -7.42
N THR A 355 34.23 36.97 -7.45
CA THR A 355 33.15 37.15 -6.48
C THR A 355 31.86 37.45 -7.25
N SER A 356 30.84 36.65 -7.03
CA SER A 356 29.49 36.81 -7.59
C SER A 356 28.48 37.13 -6.49
N ASP A 357 27.44 37.86 -6.88
CA ASP A 357 26.24 38.13 -6.07
C ASP A 357 25.03 37.78 -6.91
N GLU A 358 24.30 36.76 -6.49
CA GLU A 358 23.32 36.09 -7.31
C GLU A 358 22.04 35.82 -6.52
N ARG A 359 20.94 35.61 -7.23
CA ARG A 359 19.70 35.10 -6.67
C ARG A 359 19.58 33.64 -7.05
N GLU A 360 19.37 32.81 -6.05
CA GLU A 360 19.21 31.41 -6.22
C GLU A 360 17.79 30.96 -5.83
N THR A 361 17.23 30.05 -6.62
CA THR A 361 15.96 29.38 -6.34
C THR A 361 16.20 27.88 -6.37
N ILE A 362 15.89 27.22 -5.28
CA ILE A 362 16.00 25.77 -5.11
C ILE A 362 14.61 25.20 -4.86
N ILE A 363 14.23 24.16 -5.61
CA ILE A 363 13.00 23.43 -5.38
C ILE A 363 13.34 22.13 -4.67
N PHE A 364 12.84 22.00 -3.46
CA PHE A 364 12.89 20.78 -2.68
C PHE A 364 11.62 19.96 -2.86
N SER A 365 11.73 18.66 -2.89
CA SER A 365 10.60 17.74 -2.90
C SER A 365 10.85 16.58 -1.96
N ARG A 366 9.77 16.05 -1.39
CA ARG A 366 9.84 14.85 -0.57
C ARG A 366 10.11 13.64 -1.47
N THR A 367 11.03 12.79 -1.05
CA THR A 367 11.37 11.55 -1.76
C THR A 367 10.41 10.41 -1.37
N PRO A 368 10.29 9.34 -2.18
CA PRO A 368 9.40 8.21 -1.89
C PRO A 368 9.65 7.53 -0.55
N ASP A 369 10.89 7.56 -0.06
CA ASP A 369 11.30 7.04 1.25
C ASP A 369 11.09 8.02 2.41
N GLY A 370 10.50 9.21 2.12
CA GLY A 370 10.19 10.24 3.11
C GLY A 370 11.31 11.24 3.40
N GLY A 371 12.44 11.14 2.73
CA GLY A 371 13.52 12.12 2.77
C GLY A 371 13.16 13.42 2.02
N ILE A 372 14.14 14.30 1.86
CA ILE A 372 14.04 15.54 1.10
C ILE A 372 15.19 15.58 0.10
N ALA A 373 14.90 15.90 -1.17
CA ALA A 373 15.91 16.13 -2.18
C ALA A 373 15.62 17.41 -2.97
N CYS A 374 16.68 18.08 -3.42
CA CYS A 374 16.61 19.14 -4.40
C CYS A 374 16.30 18.53 -5.78
N VAL A 375 15.27 19.05 -6.45
CA VAL A 375 14.84 18.60 -7.78
C VAL A 375 15.08 19.62 -8.87
N HIS A 376 15.35 20.87 -8.47
CA HIS A 376 15.70 21.94 -9.40
C HIS A 376 16.49 23.03 -8.70
N GLU A 377 17.49 23.59 -9.39
CA GLU A 377 18.27 24.75 -8.97
C GLU A 377 18.36 25.76 -10.12
N HIS A 378 18.11 27.02 -9.80
CA HIS A 378 18.22 28.12 -10.76
C HIS A 378 19.00 29.30 -10.14
N LEU A 379 20.07 29.67 -10.81
CA LEU A 379 20.94 30.75 -10.42
C LEU A 379 20.81 31.88 -11.45
N SER A 380 20.58 33.10 -10.98
CA SER A 380 20.48 34.30 -11.83
C SER A 380 21.31 35.48 -11.23
N ALA A 381 21.97 36.22 -12.09
CA ALA A 381 22.73 37.38 -11.66
C ALA A 381 21.84 38.45 -11.02
N CYS A 382 22.33 39.14 -9.98
CA CYS A 382 21.65 40.30 -9.47
C CYS A 382 21.83 41.47 -10.47
N PRO A 383 20.77 42.27 -10.74
CA PRO A 383 20.93 43.52 -11.49
C PRO A 383 21.92 44.45 -10.75
N GLN A 384 22.85 45.04 -11.49
CA GLN A 384 23.74 46.09 -10.97
C GLN A 384 22.97 47.37 -10.75
#